data_89bd9ab594e59efca24e9554d1ca9254
#
_entry.id   89bd9ab594e59efca24e9554d1ca9254
#
_cell.length_a   1.000
_cell.length_b   1.000
_cell.length_c   1.000
_cell.angle_alpha   90.00
_cell.angle_beta   90.00
_cell.angle_gamma   90.00
#
_symmetry.space_group_name_H-M   'P 1'
#
loop_
_entity.id
_entity.type
_entity.pdbx_description
1 polymer ?
#
loop_
_entity_poly.entity_id
_entity_poly.type
_entity_poly.pdbx_seq_one_letter_code
_entity_poly.pdbx_strand_id
1 'polypeptide(L)'
;SRADASKEIFGINVAMLIQNPNGSVTQKPYAYGIFDNIKAGNLKLNVLDGYQYRISCTMIKEGKDSLLTKDGTLYPLTLSKGNDPKLGTITNKFITAERPDGTQEYLFDLENSKIGTKGQSNYTRPFIQRYHGIIDKLTVAPDQTNTLEVYRRYFGVQFKQNGLQADCKLEIQIDGAPTVWLTPDKKESPELMVSMRTLTTPVETGKILTDNARVKVTVHRTGKEAEDILNYNINFKRNYMHTIVISDIDHFGTGSNVSIHVEETELENSAQEDLPWQGGN
;
A
#
# COMPACT_ATOMS: atom_id res chain seq x y z
N SER A 1 -20.44 -7.44 -4.59
CA SER A 1 -20.05 -7.84 -5.95
C SER A 1 -18.60 -8.32 -5.88
N ARG A 2 -18.34 -9.53 -6.34
CA ARG A 2 -16.98 -10.05 -6.50
C ARG A 2 -16.25 -9.08 -7.43
N ALA A 3 -15.22 -8.39 -6.92
CA ALA A 3 -14.36 -7.58 -7.76
C ALA A 3 -13.86 -8.47 -8.92
N ASP A 4 -13.80 -7.89 -10.10
CA ASP A 4 -13.37 -8.62 -11.29
C ASP A 4 -11.94 -9.10 -11.07
N ALA A 5 -11.77 -10.39 -10.73
CA ALA A 5 -10.48 -11.03 -10.44
C ALA A 5 -9.45 -10.90 -11.58
N SER A 6 -9.90 -10.40 -12.76
CA SER A 6 -9.06 -10.15 -13.93
C SER A 6 -8.12 -8.95 -13.79
N LYS A 7 -8.32 -8.09 -12.77
CA LYS A 7 -7.58 -6.83 -12.61
C LYS A 7 -6.61 -6.82 -11.42
N GLU A 8 -6.61 -7.85 -10.61
CA GLU A 8 -5.74 -7.96 -9.44
C GLU A 8 -4.30 -8.32 -9.83
N ILE A 9 -3.34 -7.76 -9.08
CA ILE A 9 -1.92 -8.14 -9.18
C ILE A 9 -1.42 -8.58 -7.81
N PHE A 10 -0.68 -9.68 -7.80
CA PHE A 10 -0.08 -10.26 -6.61
C PHE A 10 1.43 -10.28 -6.75
N GLY A 11 2.13 -9.74 -5.76
CA GLY A 11 3.57 -9.89 -5.62
C GLY A 11 3.87 -10.81 -4.45
N ILE A 12 4.67 -11.84 -4.66
CA ILE A 12 4.99 -12.84 -3.64
C ILE A 12 6.50 -12.94 -3.50
N ASN A 13 6.98 -12.86 -2.26
CA ASN A 13 8.36 -13.12 -1.87
C ASN A 13 8.44 -14.37 -1.03
N VAL A 14 9.48 -15.15 -1.27
CA VAL A 14 9.84 -16.31 -0.45
C VAL A 14 11.28 -16.16 0.01
N ALA A 15 11.49 -16.15 1.32
CA ALA A 15 12.80 -16.12 1.94
C ALA A 15 13.02 -17.42 2.71
N MET A 16 14.21 -18.00 2.59
CA MET A 16 14.66 -19.13 3.41
C MET A 16 15.20 -18.60 4.72
N LEU A 17 14.81 -19.22 5.83
CA LEU A 17 15.25 -18.87 7.16
C LEU A 17 16.46 -19.70 7.55
N ILE A 18 17.61 -19.04 7.69
CA ILE A 18 18.88 -19.69 8.07
C ILE A 18 19.14 -19.43 9.55
N GLN A 19 19.21 -20.49 10.33
CA GLN A 19 19.64 -20.43 11.72
C GLN A 19 21.15 -20.24 11.79
N ASN A 20 21.58 -19.16 12.43
CA ASN A 20 23.00 -18.90 12.65
C ASN A 20 23.48 -19.54 13.95
N PRO A 21 24.79 -19.81 14.08
CA PRO A 21 25.38 -20.39 15.31
C PRO A 21 25.13 -19.56 16.57
N ASN A 22 24.90 -18.24 16.43
CA ASN A 22 24.62 -17.33 17.55
C ASN A 22 23.11 -17.29 17.92
N GLY A 23 22.29 -18.16 17.33
CA GLY A 23 20.84 -18.22 17.56
C GLY A 23 20.00 -17.18 16.78
N SER A 24 20.64 -16.29 16.03
CA SER A 24 19.91 -15.37 15.16
C SER A 24 19.41 -16.07 13.89
N VAL A 25 18.40 -15.48 13.24
CA VAL A 25 17.88 -15.97 11.97
C VAL A 25 18.19 -14.97 10.86
N THR A 26 18.81 -15.44 9.80
CA THR A 26 19.00 -14.67 8.57
C THR A 26 17.96 -15.05 7.54
N GLN A 27 17.33 -14.06 6.92
CA GLN A 27 16.42 -14.26 5.80
C GLN A 27 17.22 -14.20 4.50
N LYS A 28 17.36 -15.34 3.84
CA LYS A 28 18.00 -15.44 2.53
C LYS A 28 16.93 -15.41 1.44
N PRO A 29 16.98 -14.49 0.47
CA PRO A 29 16.08 -14.53 -0.68
C PRO A 29 16.13 -15.90 -1.36
N TYR A 30 14.94 -16.47 -1.63
CA TYR A 30 14.82 -17.80 -2.24
C TYR A 30 14.12 -17.73 -3.59
N ALA A 31 12.92 -17.14 -3.63
CA ALA A 31 12.14 -16.98 -4.84
C ALA A 31 11.21 -15.78 -4.75
N TYR A 32 10.76 -15.30 -5.89
CA TYR A 32 9.76 -14.24 -6.00
C TYR A 32 8.91 -14.44 -7.25
N GLY A 33 7.77 -13.79 -7.31
CA GLY A 33 6.94 -13.77 -8.50
C GLY A 33 5.91 -12.66 -8.47
N ILE A 34 5.50 -12.22 -9.66
CA ILE A 34 4.38 -11.31 -9.87
C ILE A 34 3.34 -12.03 -10.70
N PHE A 35 2.13 -12.07 -10.17
CA PHE A 35 1.04 -12.84 -10.74
C PHE A 35 -0.15 -11.92 -11.02
N ASP A 36 -0.71 -12.01 -12.22
CA ASP A 36 -1.98 -11.38 -12.58
C ASP A 36 -3.10 -12.43 -12.76
N ASN A 37 -2.73 -13.69 -12.63
CA ASN A 37 -3.62 -14.81 -12.73
C ASN A 37 -3.21 -15.87 -11.71
N ILE A 38 -3.92 -15.93 -10.59
CA ILE A 38 -3.73 -16.94 -9.56
C ILE A 38 -4.61 -18.14 -9.88
N LYS A 39 -4.01 -19.12 -10.56
CA LYS A 39 -4.55 -20.46 -10.69
C LYS A 39 -3.72 -21.41 -9.85
N ALA A 40 -4.34 -22.46 -9.33
CA ALA A 40 -3.68 -23.44 -8.46
C ALA A 40 -2.33 -23.97 -9.01
N GLY A 41 -2.17 -24.07 -10.34
CA GLY A 41 -0.92 -24.50 -10.95
C GLY A 41 0.20 -23.47 -11.00
N ASN A 42 -0.10 -22.16 -10.85
CA ASN A 42 0.89 -21.10 -11.00
C ASN A 42 1.68 -20.82 -9.72
N LEU A 43 1.14 -21.23 -8.58
CA LEU A 43 1.72 -20.99 -7.26
C LEU A 43 2.52 -22.18 -6.73
N LYS A 44 3.02 -23.02 -7.62
CA LYS A 44 3.90 -24.13 -7.25
C LYS A 44 5.33 -23.63 -7.13
N LEU A 45 5.97 -23.99 -6.04
CA LEU A 45 7.37 -23.70 -5.78
C LEU A 45 8.04 -24.93 -5.16
N ASN A 46 9.09 -25.41 -5.79
CA ASN A 46 9.94 -26.42 -5.19
C ASN A 46 10.83 -25.76 -4.15
N VAL A 47 10.88 -26.31 -2.96
CA VAL A 47 11.66 -25.81 -1.84
C VAL A 47 12.57 -26.92 -1.29
N LEU A 48 13.64 -26.54 -0.66
CA LEU A 48 14.59 -27.47 -0.07
C LEU A 48 14.07 -28.00 1.26
N ASP A 49 14.18 -29.30 1.48
CA ASP A 49 13.86 -29.94 2.76
C ASP A 49 14.79 -29.45 3.88
N GLY A 50 14.31 -29.51 5.12
CA GLY A 50 15.09 -29.18 6.30
C GLY A 50 15.23 -27.69 6.59
N TYR A 51 14.64 -26.83 5.77
CA TYR A 51 14.61 -25.39 5.99
C TYR A 51 13.21 -24.89 6.34
N GLN A 52 13.17 -23.72 6.95
CA GLN A 52 11.93 -22.97 7.14
C GLN A 52 11.91 -21.76 6.21
N TYR A 53 10.72 -21.34 5.86
CA TYR A 53 10.50 -20.26 4.91
C TYR A 53 9.61 -19.18 5.48
N ARG A 54 9.89 -17.94 5.10
CA ARG A 54 9.02 -16.81 5.30
C ARG A 54 8.44 -16.42 3.95
N ILE A 55 7.12 -16.27 3.92
CA ILE A 55 6.39 -15.92 2.69
C ILE A 55 5.63 -14.65 2.95
N SER A 56 5.77 -13.67 2.08
CA SER A 56 4.99 -12.45 2.11
C SER A 56 4.32 -12.22 0.76
N CYS A 57 3.07 -11.76 0.81
CA CYS A 57 2.28 -11.45 -0.36
C CYS A 57 1.65 -10.07 -0.23
N THR A 58 1.75 -9.27 -1.28
CA THR A 58 0.96 -8.07 -1.48
C THR A 58 0.03 -8.27 -2.67
N MET A 59 -1.26 -8.02 -2.47
CA MET A 59 -2.25 -7.95 -3.54
C MET A 59 -2.74 -6.50 -3.69
N ILE A 60 -2.91 -6.06 -4.93
CA ILE A 60 -3.45 -4.74 -5.26
C ILE A 60 -4.65 -4.95 -6.17
N LYS A 61 -5.82 -4.52 -5.69
CA LYS A 61 -7.03 -4.46 -6.51
C LYS A 61 -6.82 -3.49 -7.67
N GLU A 62 -7.31 -3.87 -8.85
CA GLU A 62 -7.14 -3.08 -10.07
C GLU A 62 -5.67 -2.74 -10.38
N GLY A 63 -4.74 -3.56 -9.87
CA GLY A 63 -3.31 -3.37 -10.01
C GLY A 63 -2.83 -3.36 -11.46
N LYS A 64 -3.56 -4.01 -12.38
CA LYS A 64 -3.27 -3.95 -13.82
C LYS A 64 -3.45 -2.57 -14.41
N ASP A 65 -4.41 -1.79 -13.89
CA ASP A 65 -4.64 -0.41 -14.32
C ASP A 65 -3.64 0.56 -13.64
N SER A 66 -2.82 0.02 -12.72
CA SER A 66 -1.87 0.73 -11.88
C SER A 66 -0.43 0.46 -12.32
N LEU A 67 -0.14 0.59 -13.59
CA LEU A 67 1.19 0.41 -14.15
C LEU A 67 1.94 1.74 -14.23
N LEU A 68 3.20 1.73 -13.82
CA LEU A 68 4.14 2.81 -14.12
C LEU A 68 4.65 2.63 -15.55
N THR A 69 4.71 3.71 -16.29
CA THR A 69 5.44 3.73 -17.57
C THR A 69 6.84 4.28 -17.32
N LYS A 70 7.84 3.48 -17.61
CA LYS A 70 9.24 3.89 -17.62
C LYS A 70 9.86 3.40 -18.92
N ASP A 71 10.48 4.29 -19.68
CA ASP A 71 11.12 3.97 -20.96
C ASP A 71 10.19 3.20 -21.92
N GLY A 72 8.90 3.57 -21.93
CA GLY A 72 7.88 2.91 -22.75
C GLY A 72 7.39 1.55 -22.25
N THR A 73 7.88 1.07 -21.11
CA THR A 73 7.47 -0.19 -20.50
C THR A 73 6.56 0.05 -19.30
N LEU A 74 5.52 -0.79 -19.15
CA LEU A 74 4.56 -0.73 -18.06
C LEU A 74 4.98 -1.64 -16.92
N TYR A 75 5.07 -1.10 -15.71
CA TYR A 75 5.39 -1.84 -14.49
C TYR A 75 4.29 -1.68 -13.44
N PRO A 76 4.01 -2.74 -12.64
CA PRO A 76 3.19 -2.60 -11.46
C PRO A 76 3.82 -1.63 -10.47
N LEU A 77 3.08 -0.62 -10.09
CA LEU A 77 3.56 0.56 -9.33
C LEU A 77 4.23 0.21 -7.99
N THR A 78 3.88 -0.94 -7.41
CA THR A 78 4.24 -1.34 -6.06
C THR A 78 5.31 -2.39 -5.99
N LEU A 79 5.73 -2.90 -7.14
CA LEU A 79 6.56 -4.09 -7.20
C LEU A 79 7.86 -3.83 -7.96
N SER A 80 8.11 -2.57 -8.33
CA SER A 80 9.40 -2.18 -8.88
C SER A 80 10.39 -1.93 -7.75
N LYS A 81 11.55 -2.52 -7.83
CA LYS A 81 12.66 -2.23 -6.93
C LYS A 81 13.68 -1.32 -7.62
N GLY A 82 13.86 -0.13 -7.06
CA GLY A 82 14.88 0.81 -7.55
C GLY A 82 14.72 1.17 -9.02
N ASN A 83 15.82 1.15 -9.74
CA ASN A 83 15.89 1.48 -11.17
C ASN A 83 15.87 0.24 -12.08
N ASP A 84 15.68 -0.96 -11.54
CA ASP A 84 15.67 -2.18 -12.35
C ASP A 84 14.25 -2.51 -12.83
N PRO A 85 13.94 -2.25 -14.10
CA PRO A 85 12.63 -2.50 -14.67
C PRO A 85 12.27 -3.99 -14.77
N LYS A 86 13.23 -4.90 -14.73
CA LYS A 86 12.98 -6.33 -14.88
C LYS A 86 12.29 -6.93 -13.66
N LEU A 87 12.46 -6.32 -12.49
CA LEU A 87 11.89 -6.81 -11.23
C LEU A 87 10.39 -6.55 -11.09
N GLY A 88 9.80 -5.73 -11.94
CA GLY A 88 8.37 -5.43 -11.95
C GLY A 88 7.56 -6.18 -13.01
N THR A 89 8.14 -7.13 -13.73
CA THR A 89 7.47 -7.82 -14.83
C THR A 89 6.54 -8.91 -14.31
N ILE A 90 5.33 -8.99 -14.86
CA ILE A 90 4.38 -10.08 -14.56
C ILE A 90 4.97 -11.38 -15.10
N THR A 91 5.25 -12.31 -14.20
CA THR A 91 5.91 -13.58 -14.51
C THR A 91 4.94 -14.75 -14.54
N ASN A 92 3.86 -14.69 -13.75
CA ASN A 92 2.91 -15.79 -13.51
C ASN A 92 3.57 -17.13 -13.12
N LYS A 93 4.79 -17.05 -12.59
CA LYS A 93 5.56 -18.16 -12.05
C LYS A 93 6.57 -17.62 -11.03
N PHE A 94 7.04 -18.49 -10.16
CA PHE A 94 8.17 -18.16 -9.30
C PHE A 94 9.48 -18.14 -10.09
N ILE A 95 10.31 -17.18 -9.76
CA ILE A 95 11.68 -17.04 -10.24
C ILE A 95 12.60 -17.22 -9.04
N THR A 96 13.62 -18.07 -9.17
CA THR A 96 14.65 -18.26 -8.15
C THR A 96 15.45 -16.98 -7.98
N ALA A 97 15.70 -16.60 -6.73
CA ALA A 97 16.47 -15.40 -6.41
C ALA A 97 17.98 -15.56 -6.60
N GLU A 98 18.46 -16.77 -6.84
CA GLU A 98 19.87 -17.06 -7.13
C GLU A 98 20.15 -16.82 -8.61
N ARG A 99 21.14 -15.97 -8.89
CA ARG A 99 21.61 -15.70 -10.25
C ARG A 99 22.65 -16.75 -10.67
N PRO A 100 22.85 -16.98 -12.00
CA PRO A 100 23.86 -17.91 -12.50
C PRO A 100 25.30 -17.60 -12.06
N ASP A 101 25.60 -16.34 -11.71
CA ASP A 101 26.89 -15.88 -11.21
C ASP A 101 27.06 -16.06 -9.67
N GLY A 102 26.09 -16.69 -9.01
CA GLY A 102 26.06 -16.89 -7.57
C GLY A 102 25.68 -15.67 -6.75
N THR A 103 25.42 -14.53 -7.39
CA THR A 103 24.86 -13.35 -6.71
C THR A 103 23.37 -13.56 -6.48
N GLN A 104 22.84 -12.96 -5.41
CA GLN A 104 21.42 -13.07 -5.09
C GLN A 104 20.67 -11.84 -5.57
N GLU A 105 19.57 -12.05 -6.24
CA GLU A 105 18.61 -10.99 -6.47
C GLU A 105 17.89 -10.66 -5.15
N TYR A 106 17.70 -9.39 -4.95
CA TYR A 106 16.89 -8.96 -3.82
C TYR A 106 15.42 -9.24 -4.13
N LEU A 107 14.71 -9.70 -3.10
CA LEU A 107 13.26 -9.80 -3.14
C LEU A 107 12.62 -8.40 -3.27
N PHE A 108 11.39 -8.35 -3.76
CA PHE A 108 10.62 -7.11 -3.74
C PHE A 108 10.51 -6.57 -2.32
N ASP A 109 10.57 -5.27 -2.18
CA ASP A 109 10.30 -4.62 -0.91
C ASP A 109 8.77 -4.49 -0.70
N LEU A 110 8.10 -5.62 -0.54
CA LEU A 110 6.65 -5.67 -0.36
C LEU A 110 6.19 -5.07 0.97
N GLU A 111 7.06 -5.04 1.96
CA GLU A 111 6.70 -4.63 3.33
C GLU A 111 6.94 -3.14 3.57
N ASN A 112 7.92 -2.56 2.89
CA ASN A 112 8.26 -1.15 2.96
C ASN A 112 7.95 -0.41 1.66
N SER A 113 7.39 -1.10 0.66
CA SER A 113 7.11 -0.46 -0.61
C SER A 113 6.13 0.66 -0.38
N LYS A 114 6.64 1.81 -0.50
CA LYS A 114 5.95 3.06 -0.35
C LYS A 114 5.19 3.31 -1.65
N ILE A 115 3.98 2.82 -1.72
CA ILE A 115 3.08 3.20 -2.79
C ILE A 115 2.84 4.70 -2.66
N GLY A 116 3.29 5.44 -3.64
CA GLY A 116 3.19 6.89 -3.60
C GLY A 116 4.24 7.56 -2.73
N THR A 117 5.51 7.12 -2.71
CA THR A 117 6.52 7.81 -1.92
C THR A 117 6.96 9.15 -2.44
N LYS A 118 7.27 9.95 -1.42
CA LYS A 118 7.99 11.20 -1.46
C LYS A 118 9.21 11.14 -2.40
N GLY A 119 9.23 12.04 -3.36
CA GLY A 119 10.27 12.11 -4.39
C GLY A 119 9.73 11.91 -5.80
N GLN A 120 8.54 11.34 -5.93
CA GLN A 120 7.75 11.48 -7.14
C GLN A 120 6.74 12.60 -6.89
N SER A 121 6.95 13.72 -7.52
CA SER A 121 6.16 14.93 -7.36
C SER A 121 4.69 14.81 -7.75
N ASN A 122 4.24 13.65 -8.19
CA ASN A 122 2.87 13.42 -8.62
C ASN A 122 2.40 12.03 -8.20
N TYR A 123 1.76 11.94 -7.05
CA TYR A 123 0.84 10.86 -6.77
C TYR A 123 -0.36 11.02 -7.69
N THR A 124 -0.41 10.27 -8.77
CA THR A 124 -1.48 10.45 -9.77
C THR A 124 -2.71 9.59 -9.51
N ARG A 125 -2.67 8.72 -8.49
CA ARG A 125 -3.72 7.72 -8.27
C ARG A 125 -4.37 7.85 -6.91
N PRO A 126 -5.66 8.20 -6.86
CA PRO A 126 -6.40 8.39 -5.63
C PRO A 126 -6.82 7.08 -4.94
N PHE A 127 -6.67 5.93 -5.61
CA PHE A 127 -7.21 4.67 -5.11
C PHE A 127 -6.15 3.56 -5.18
N ILE A 128 -5.53 3.24 -4.04
CA ILE A 128 -4.65 2.08 -3.92
C ILE A 128 -5.19 1.15 -2.86
N GLN A 129 -5.98 0.17 -3.30
CA GLN A 129 -6.54 -0.85 -2.43
C GLN A 129 -5.54 -1.99 -2.29
N ARG A 130 -4.71 -1.90 -1.25
CA ARG A 130 -3.65 -2.85 -0.96
C ARG A 130 -4.06 -3.83 0.12
N TYR A 131 -3.73 -5.10 -0.13
CA TYR A 131 -3.83 -6.20 0.84
C TYR A 131 -2.45 -6.78 1.06
N HIS A 132 -2.17 -7.25 2.26
CA HIS A 132 -0.88 -7.85 2.59
C HIS A 132 -1.04 -8.95 3.61
N GLY A 133 -0.26 -10.03 3.44
CA GLY A 133 -0.20 -11.15 4.35
C GLY A 133 1.20 -11.73 4.44
N ILE A 134 1.48 -12.37 5.56
CA ILE A 134 2.78 -12.97 5.87
C ILE A 134 2.55 -14.33 6.53
N ILE A 135 3.31 -15.33 6.11
CA ILE A 135 3.60 -16.54 6.89
C ILE A 135 5.02 -16.38 7.38
N ASP A 136 5.20 -16.07 8.66
CA ASP A 136 6.53 -15.76 9.21
C ASP A 136 7.44 -16.97 9.28
N LYS A 137 6.88 -18.15 9.49
CA LYS A 137 7.64 -19.38 9.67
C LYS A 137 6.87 -20.57 9.19
N LEU A 138 7.19 -21.01 7.99
CA LEU A 138 6.62 -22.20 7.37
C LEU A 138 7.63 -23.33 7.42
N THR A 139 7.29 -24.44 8.07
CA THR A 139 7.99 -25.72 7.92
C THR A 139 7.32 -26.47 6.80
N VAL A 140 8.09 -26.87 5.81
CA VAL A 140 7.55 -27.56 4.61
C VAL A 140 7.58 -29.07 4.76
N ALA A 141 6.59 -29.72 4.17
CA ALA A 141 6.50 -31.16 4.00
C ALA A 141 6.19 -31.48 2.54
N PRO A 142 6.51 -32.66 2.04
CA PRO A 142 6.17 -33.08 0.68
C PRO A 142 4.67 -32.88 0.41
N ASP A 143 4.35 -32.38 -0.79
CA ASP A 143 2.98 -32.16 -1.29
C ASP A 143 2.08 -31.32 -0.36
N GLN A 144 2.67 -30.46 0.44
CA GLN A 144 1.93 -29.60 1.36
C GLN A 144 1.23 -28.47 0.62
N THR A 145 -0.04 -28.28 0.92
CA THR A 145 -0.80 -27.07 0.55
C THR A 145 -0.84 -26.11 1.74
N ASN A 146 -0.47 -24.87 1.50
CA ASN A 146 -0.53 -23.81 2.51
C ASN A 146 -1.46 -22.69 2.04
N THR A 147 -2.20 -22.14 2.97
CA THR A 147 -3.04 -20.96 2.73
C THR A 147 -2.35 -19.73 3.30
N LEU A 148 -2.21 -18.70 2.49
CA LEU A 148 -1.73 -17.39 2.91
C LEU A 148 -2.90 -16.42 2.85
N GLU A 149 -3.26 -15.91 4.01
CA GLU A 149 -4.32 -14.91 4.14
C GLU A 149 -3.76 -13.51 3.92
N VAL A 150 -4.43 -12.73 3.07
CA VAL A 150 -4.08 -11.32 2.86
C VAL A 150 -5.19 -10.42 3.39
N TYR A 151 -4.80 -9.41 4.16
CA TYR A 151 -5.70 -8.48 4.83
C TYR A 151 -5.58 -7.09 4.22
N ARG A 152 -6.69 -6.37 4.21
CA ARG A 152 -6.71 -4.96 3.81
C ARG A 152 -5.65 -4.15 4.57
N ARG A 153 -4.88 -3.34 3.86
CA ARG A 153 -3.82 -2.49 4.40
C ARG A 153 -3.94 -1.06 3.87
N TYR A 154 -5.14 -0.53 3.94
CA TYR A 154 -5.43 0.85 3.60
C TYR A 154 -6.57 1.41 4.45
N PHE A 155 -6.68 2.72 4.42
CA PHE A 155 -7.78 3.50 4.97
C PHE A 155 -8.30 4.47 3.91
N GLY A 156 -9.51 4.95 4.10
CA GLY A 156 -10.13 5.96 3.25
C GLY A 156 -9.96 7.35 3.87
N VAL A 157 -9.83 8.37 3.01
CA VAL A 157 -9.85 9.79 3.41
C VAL A 157 -10.67 10.60 2.43
N GLN A 158 -11.53 11.47 2.94
CA GLN A 158 -12.22 12.50 2.20
C GLN A 158 -12.03 13.85 2.89
N PHE A 159 -11.78 14.89 2.13
CA PHE A 159 -11.68 16.25 2.64
C PHE A 159 -12.92 17.05 2.25
N LYS A 160 -13.44 17.81 3.21
CA LYS A 160 -14.54 18.75 3.02
C LYS A 160 -14.16 20.12 3.58
N GLN A 161 -14.66 21.16 2.98
CA GLN A 161 -14.47 22.52 3.47
C GLN A 161 -15.81 23.24 3.63
N ASN A 162 -15.89 24.07 4.69
CA ASN A 162 -17.01 24.97 4.96
C ASN A 162 -16.49 26.39 5.13
N GLY A 163 -17.09 27.34 4.41
CA GLY A 163 -16.81 28.77 4.59
C GLY A 163 -15.59 29.29 3.82
N LEU A 164 -15.08 28.59 2.83
CA LEU A 164 -13.97 29.11 2.02
C LEU A 164 -14.40 30.33 1.18
N GLN A 165 -13.68 31.43 1.32
CA GLN A 165 -13.94 32.68 0.60
C GLN A 165 -13.68 32.54 -0.91
N ALA A 166 -14.35 33.38 -1.71
CA ALA A 166 -14.32 33.31 -3.17
C ALA A 166 -12.93 33.46 -3.80
N ASP A 167 -12.04 34.20 -3.13
CA ASP A 167 -10.66 34.44 -3.57
C ASP A 167 -9.64 33.41 -3.05
N CYS A 168 -10.12 32.37 -2.33
CA CYS A 168 -9.30 31.37 -1.68
C CYS A 168 -9.42 29.98 -2.32
N LYS A 169 -8.36 29.19 -2.19
CA LYS A 169 -8.35 27.75 -2.48
C LYS A 169 -7.50 27.02 -1.43
N LEU A 170 -7.87 25.79 -1.12
CA LEU A 170 -7.12 24.90 -0.24
C LEU A 170 -6.32 23.91 -1.07
N GLU A 171 -5.04 23.84 -0.77
CA GLU A 171 -4.16 22.75 -1.20
C GLU A 171 -4.01 21.77 -0.03
N ILE A 172 -4.39 20.51 -0.24
CA ILE A 172 -4.36 19.48 0.78
C ILE A 172 -3.43 18.36 0.33
N GLN A 173 -2.42 18.11 1.13
CA GLN A 173 -1.44 17.05 0.91
C GLN A 173 -1.57 16.02 2.04
N ILE A 174 -1.66 14.76 1.67
CA ILE A 174 -1.56 13.63 2.60
C ILE A 174 -0.49 12.67 2.07
N ASP A 175 0.34 12.18 2.97
CA ASP A 175 1.38 11.21 2.60
C ASP A 175 0.76 9.96 1.99
N GLY A 176 1.18 9.61 0.77
CA GLY A 176 0.74 8.41 0.05
C GLY A 176 -0.50 8.58 -0.83
N ALA A 177 -0.97 9.83 -1.05
CA ALA A 177 -2.07 10.13 -1.96
C ALA A 177 -1.80 11.39 -2.81
N PRO A 178 -2.55 11.59 -3.90
CA PRO A 178 -2.47 12.81 -4.69
C PRO A 178 -2.83 14.07 -3.89
N THR A 179 -2.22 15.20 -4.25
CA THR A 179 -2.64 16.51 -3.75
C THR A 179 -4.08 16.80 -4.17
N VAL A 180 -4.87 17.25 -3.22
CA VAL A 180 -6.27 17.63 -3.41
C VAL A 180 -6.40 19.13 -3.39
N TRP A 181 -7.23 19.67 -4.28
CA TRP A 181 -7.60 21.08 -4.30
C TRP A 181 -9.10 21.23 -4.04
N LEU A 182 -9.43 22.06 -3.03
CA LEU A 182 -10.80 22.49 -2.76
C LEU A 182 -10.92 24.00 -3.05
N THR A 183 -12.09 24.37 -3.55
CA THR A 183 -12.44 25.75 -3.87
C THR A 183 -13.81 26.06 -3.29
N PRO A 184 -14.29 27.32 -3.27
CA PRO A 184 -15.64 27.64 -2.83
C PRO A 184 -16.73 26.83 -3.54
N ASP A 185 -16.51 26.53 -4.84
CA ASP A 185 -17.46 25.74 -5.66
C ASP A 185 -17.23 24.24 -5.52
N LYS A 186 -15.99 23.81 -5.29
CA LYS A 186 -15.63 22.42 -5.07
C LYS A 186 -15.37 22.17 -3.58
N LYS A 187 -16.46 21.90 -2.85
CA LYS A 187 -16.44 21.78 -1.39
C LYS A 187 -15.91 20.46 -0.84
N GLU A 188 -15.85 19.42 -1.68
CA GLU A 188 -15.45 18.08 -1.27
C GLU A 188 -14.41 17.49 -2.23
N SER A 189 -13.51 16.73 -1.68
CA SER A 189 -12.59 15.89 -2.49
C SER A 189 -13.29 14.61 -2.94
N PRO A 190 -12.77 13.91 -3.95
CA PRO A 190 -13.06 12.49 -4.08
C PRO A 190 -12.62 11.74 -2.82
N GLU A 191 -13.19 10.57 -2.61
CA GLU A 191 -12.66 9.61 -1.63
C GLU A 191 -11.29 9.13 -2.08
N LEU A 192 -10.32 9.12 -1.18
CA LEU A 192 -8.96 8.64 -1.43
C LEU A 192 -8.75 7.33 -0.67
N MET A 193 -8.15 6.33 -1.31
CA MET A 193 -7.70 5.12 -0.63
C MET A 193 -6.19 5.19 -0.45
N VAL A 194 -5.76 5.24 0.79
CA VAL A 194 -4.36 5.47 1.17
C VAL A 194 -3.76 4.20 1.74
N SER A 195 -2.69 3.72 1.15
CA SER A 195 -1.97 2.55 1.64
C SER A 195 -1.31 2.82 2.99
N MET A 196 -1.49 1.90 3.94
CA MET A 196 -0.76 1.92 5.21
C MET A 196 0.74 1.74 4.97
N ARG A 197 1.55 2.36 5.82
CA ARG A 197 3.02 2.24 5.79
C ARG A 197 3.50 0.97 6.49
N THR A 198 2.81 0.61 7.59
CA THR A 198 3.18 -0.53 8.41
C THR A 198 2.42 -1.76 7.95
N LEU A 199 3.10 -2.66 7.24
CA LEU A 199 2.50 -3.88 6.70
C LEU A 199 2.83 -5.14 7.50
N THR A 200 3.90 -5.09 8.29
CA THR A 200 4.43 -6.23 9.06
C THR A 200 3.67 -6.49 10.35
N THR A 201 2.95 -5.51 10.89
CA THR A 201 2.15 -5.70 12.09
C THR A 201 1.02 -6.70 11.82
N PRO A 202 0.89 -7.79 12.60
CA PRO A 202 -0.19 -8.76 12.42
C PRO A 202 -1.57 -8.11 12.51
N VAL A 203 -2.52 -8.61 11.73
CA VAL A 203 -3.95 -8.29 11.90
C VAL A 203 -4.51 -9.25 12.93
N GLU A 204 -4.90 -8.73 14.08
CA GLU A 204 -5.49 -9.52 15.15
C GLU A 204 -7.00 -9.24 15.23
N THR A 205 -7.79 -10.31 15.46
CA THR A 205 -9.24 -10.18 15.64
C THR A 205 -9.55 -9.29 16.83
N GLY A 206 -10.45 -8.34 16.63
CA GLY A 206 -10.88 -7.39 17.67
C GLY A 206 -9.91 -6.24 17.93
N LYS A 207 -8.78 -6.16 17.23
CA LYS A 207 -7.85 -5.03 17.31
C LYS A 207 -7.90 -4.18 16.05
N ILE A 208 -8.02 -2.87 16.26
CA ILE A 208 -7.98 -1.89 15.16
C ILE A 208 -6.54 -1.46 14.97
N LEU A 209 -5.98 -1.74 13.80
CA LEU A 209 -4.68 -1.20 13.41
C LEU A 209 -4.85 0.26 12.99
N THR A 210 -3.91 1.07 13.41
CA THR A 210 -3.81 2.47 13.01
C THR A 210 -2.48 2.72 12.28
N ASP A 211 -2.47 3.74 11.45
CA ASP A 211 -1.26 4.24 10.82
C ASP A 211 -1.25 5.77 10.85
N ASN A 212 -0.07 6.33 11.01
CA ASN A 212 0.15 7.76 11.02
C ASN A 212 0.44 8.25 9.61
N ALA A 213 -0.33 9.20 9.13
CA ALA A 213 -0.01 9.94 7.91
C ALA A 213 0.02 11.44 8.19
N ARG A 214 1.00 12.13 7.60
CA ARG A 214 1.08 13.59 7.67
C ARG A 214 0.04 14.18 6.75
N VAL A 215 -0.76 15.08 7.30
CA VAL A 215 -1.71 15.92 6.56
C VAL A 215 -1.24 17.35 6.65
N LYS A 216 -1.13 18.00 5.49
CA LYS A 216 -0.80 19.41 5.37
C LYS A 216 -1.91 20.12 4.58
N VAL A 217 -2.43 21.19 5.11
CA VAL A 217 -3.40 22.04 4.44
C VAL A 217 -2.82 23.44 4.32
N THR A 218 -2.75 23.94 3.09
CA THR A 218 -2.25 25.27 2.76
C THR A 218 -3.36 26.08 2.12
N VAL A 219 -3.58 27.29 2.61
CA VAL A 219 -4.49 28.25 1.99
C VAL A 219 -3.74 29.11 1.01
N HIS A 220 -4.27 29.22 -0.17
CA HIS A 220 -3.84 30.15 -1.20
C HIS A 220 -4.91 31.21 -1.38
N ARG A 221 -4.56 32.47 -1.18
CA ARG A 221 -5.43 33.64 -1.41
C ARG A 221 -4.85 34.49 -2.53
N THR A 222 -5.70 35.01 -3.39
CA THR A 222 -5.27 35.88 -4.48
C THR A 222 -4.50 37.10 -3.95
N GLY A 223 -3.30 37.32 -4.45
CA GLY A 223 -2.45 38.45 -4.06
C GLY A 223 -1.84 38.39 -2.64
N LYS A 224 -1.88 37.23 -2.00
CA LYS A 224 -1.24 36.95 -0.70
C LYS A 224 -0.29 35.77 -0.80
N GLU A 225 0.66 35.69 0.13
CA GLU A 225 1.46 34.47 0.29
C GLU A 225 0.60 33.32 0.78
N ALA A 226 0.98 32.11 0.39
CA ALA A 226 0.31 30.90 0.83
C ALA A 226 0.60 30.65 2.32
N GLU A 227 -0.39 30.20 3.06
CA GLU A 227 -0.33 30.00 4.51
C GLU A 227 -0.68 28.55 4.87
N ASP A 228 0.19 27.89 5.65
CA ASP A 228 -0.08 26.55 6.18
C ASP A 228 -0.98 26.65 7.41
N ILE A 229 -2.18 26.09 7.31
CA ILE A 229 -3.18 26.12 8.39
C ILE A 229 -3.25 24.81 9.18
N LEU A 230 -2.73 23.75 8.61
CA LEU A 230 -2.62 22.43 9.24
C LEU A 230 -1.33 21.76 8.76
N ASN A 231 -0.59 21.19 9.69
CA ASN A 231 0.60 20.43 9.35
C ASN A 231 0.99 19.49 10.51
N TYR A 232 0.27 18.38 10.63
CA TYR A 232 0.56 17.37 11.66
C TYR A 232 0.20 15.94 11.22
N ASN A 233 0.59 14.98 12.02
CA ASN A 233 0.27 13.59 11.81
C ASN A 233 -1.10 13.26 12.38
N ILE A 234 -1.93 12.60 11.58
CA ILE A 234 -3.22 12.06 11.99
C ILE A 234 -3.11 10.53 12.04
N ASN A 235 -3.68 9.94 13.10
CA ASN A 235 -3.83 8.51 13.22
C ASN A 235 -5.07 8.06 12.44
N PHE A 236 -4.85 7.28 11.39
CA PHE A 236 -5.92 6.72 10.57
C PHE A 236 -6.15 5.26 10.92
N LYS A 237 -7.40 4.86 11.05
CA LYS A 237 -7.80 3.48 11.34
C LYS A 237 -7.90 2.67 10.05
N ARG A 238 -7.30 1.51 10.03
CA ARG A 238 -7.50 0.52 8.97
C ARG A 238 -9.00 0.20 8.83
N ASN A 239 -9.48 0.05 7.61
CA ASN A 239 -10.88 -0.23 7.27
C ASN A 239 -11.88 0.91 7.57
N TYR A 240 -11.40 2.12 7.83
CA TYR A 240 -12.28 3.26 8.06
C TYR A 240 -12.10 4.32 6.96
N MET A 241 -13.21 4.96 6.60
CA MET A 241 -13.24 6.23 5.89
C MET A 241 -13.16 7.34 6.92
N HIS A 242 -12.23 8.26 6.74
CA HIS A 242 -12.05 9.44 7.59
C HIS A 242 -12.46 10.67 6.78
N THR A 243 -13.56 11.29 7.15
CA THR A 243 -13.99 12.56 6.55
C THR A 243 -13.41 13.71 7.40
N ILE A 244 -12.49 14.45 6.82
CA ILE A 244 -11.83 15.59 7.47
C ILE A 244 -12.53 16.86 7.04
N VAL A 245 -13.29 17.46 7.93
CA VAL A 245 -14.03 18.69 7.70
C VAL A 245 -13.22 19.88 8.20
N ILE A 246 -12.92 20.82 7.32
CA ILE A 246 -12.17 22.05 7.61
C ILE A 246 -13.17 23.20 7.60
N SER A 247 -13.32 23.87 8.75
CA SER A 247 -14.29 24.94 8.96
C SER A 247 -13.62 26.19 9.50
N ASP A 248 -14.38 27.27 9.61
CA ASP A 248 -13.94 28.57 10.17
C ASP A 248 -12.76 29.19 9.41
N ILE A 249 -12.74 28.96 8.09
CA ILE A 249 -11.66 29.40 7.21
C ILE A 249 -11.78 30.91 6.89
N ASP A 250 -12.83 31.58 7.35
CA ASP A 250 -13.18 32.96 6.98
C ASP A 250 -12.29 34.02 7.61
N HIS A 251 -11.53 33.67 8.65
CA HIS A 251 -10.90 34.62 9.56
C HIS A 251 -9.36 34.57 9.51
N PHE A 252 -8.78 34.26 8.37
CA PHE A 252 -7.34 34.25 8.20
C PHE A 252 -6.69 35.60 8.48
N GLY A 253 -5.61 35.60 9.26
CA GLY A 253 -4.79 36.75 9.56
C GLY A 253 -5.18 37.52 10.82
N THR A 254 -6.21 37.10 11.57
CA THR A 254 -6.64 37.75 12.81
C THR A 254 -6.55 36.86 14.06
N GLY A 255 -5.78 35.77 14.01
CA GLY A 255 -5.64 34.82 15.14
C GLY A 255 -6.80 33.83 15.30
N SER A 256 -7.55 33.60 14.26
CA SER A 256 -8.67 32.65 14.27
C SER A 256 -8.20 31.21 14.18
N ASN A 257 -8.80 30.37 14.99
CA ASN A 257 -8.57 28.94 14.99
C ASN A 257 -9.36 28.30 13.83
N VAL A 258 -8.66 27.72 12.87
CA VAL A 258 -9.30 26.82 11.91
C VAL A 258 -9.83 25.61 12.68
N SER A 259 -11.10 25.31 12.52
CA SER A 259 -11.71 24.15 13.14
C SER A 259 -11.54 22.94 12.21
N ILE A 260 -11.04 21.84 12.79
CA ILE A 260 -10.89 20.58 12.07
C ILE A 260 -11.63 19.50 12.84
N HIS A 261 -12.56 18.87 12.16
CA HIS A 261 -13.33 17.76 12.68
C HIS A 261 -13.09 16.51 11.83
N VAL A 262 -12.90 15.37 12.46
CA VAL A 262 -12.70 14.08 11.78
C VAL A 262 -13.87 13.18 12.12
N GLU A 263 -14.63 12.79 11.10
CA GLU A 263 -15.69 11.79 11.17
C GLU A 263 -15.14 10.46 10.68
N GLU A 264 -15.50 9.37 11.35
CA GLU A 264 -15.03 8.02 11.01
C GLU A 264 -16.22 7.12 10.69
N THR A 265 -16.18 6.47 9.53
CA THR A 265 -17.18 5.48 9.11
C THR A 265 -16.46 4.21 8.68
N GLU A 266 -16.91 3.07 9.16
CA GLU A 266 -16.32 1.78 8.75
C GLU A 266 -16.53 1.55 7.26
N LEU A 267 -15.46 1.20 6.54
CA LEU A 267 -15.56 0.80 5.13
C LEU A 267 -16.29 -0.54 5.04
N GLU A 268 -17.26 -0.64 4.15
CA GLU A 268 -18.02 -1.85 3.94
C GLU A 268 -17.12 -3.08 3.73
N ASN A 269 -17.56 -4.21 4.27
CA ASN A 269 -16.84 -5.47 4.42
C ASN A 269 -15.88 -5.79 3.29
N SER A 270 -14.60 -5.72 3.59
CA SER A 270 -13.61 -6.44 2.81
C SER A 270 -13.64 -7.88 3.28
N ALA A 271 -14.13 -8.75 2.46
CA ALA A 271 -13.85 -10.16 2.65
C ALA A 271 -12.33 -10.36 2.76
N GLN A 272 -11.91 -11.11 3.77
CA GLN A 272 -10.61 -11.72 3.81
C GLN A 272 -10.44 -12.50 2.51
N GLU A 273 -9.34 -12.28 1.80
CA GLU A 273 -9.08 -13.02 0.57
C GLU A 273 -8.01 -14.07 0.87
N ASP A 274 -8.41 -15.33 0.74
CA ASP A 274 -7.52 -16.47 0.92
C ASP A 274 -6.85 -16.82 -0.40
N LEU A 275 -5.54 -16.88 -0.40
CA LEU A 275 -4.75 -17.36 -1.51
C LEU A 275 -4.32 -18.81 -1.26
N PRO A 276 -4.86 -19.80 -1.97
CA PRO A 276 -4.38 -21.16 -1.83
C PRO A 276 -2.96 -21.26 -2.38
N TRP A 277 -2.03 -21.64 -1.53
CA TRP A 277 -0.67 -21.98 -1.91
C TRP A 277 -0.53 -23.50 -2.03
N GLN A 278 -0.06 -23.97 -3.16
CA GLN A 278 0.35 -25.36 -3.34
C GLN A 278 1.88 -25.40 -3.45
N GLY A 279 2.55 -25.70 -2.33
CA GLY A 279 3.95 -26.14 -2.36
C GLY A 279 3.94 -27.63 -2.73
N GLY A 280 4.55 -27.96 -3.85
CA GLY A 280 4.73 -29.35 -4.27
C GLY A 280 6.16 -29.55 -4.76
N ASN A 281 6.69 -30.76 -4.54
CA ASN A 281 7.99 -31.21 -5.04
C ASN A 281 8.10 -31.08 -6.55
#